data_a226d91d6f9543d1560ddbaf12d9056c
#
_entry.id   a226d91d6f9543d1560ddbaf12d9056c
#
_cell.length_a   1.000
_cell.length_b   1.000
_cell.length_c   1.000
_cell.angle_alpha   90.00
_cell.angle_beta   90.00
_cell.angle_gamma   90.00
#
_symmetry.space_group_name_H-M   'P 1'
#
loop_
_entity.id
_entity.type
_entity.pdbx_description
1 polymer ?
#
loop_
_entity_poly.entity_id
_entity_poly.type
_entity_poly.pdbx_seq_one_letter_code
_entity_poly.pdbx_strand_id
1 'polypeptide(L)'
;MTLAPPQPTPRQGRPVGRRPARRVTDRRSPGPRIPEMGVTRRAVQLLLGLAGYAASMAMVVQAGQGAMPWDVLHQGVVRATAWSFGVAVLVASILVLAAWVPLRQRPGIGTVANVVVISALIGPALVAVDRLAPEPGRAAQVLLVVGGIVLNGVATAAYVGVRLGPGPRDGLLTGLVARTGWSVRAVKTGIEVAVVVVGVLLGGTFGWATIAYALGVGPVVQAAARWRPLVPAGLTTPAPPRARGRRRAPEPALPAAHPDQVRRRAARIARALASFGDQHR
;
A
#
# COMPACT_ATOMS: atom_id res chain seq x y z
N MET A 1 92.54 11.05 -13.88
CA MET A 1 92.15 10.85 -12.48
C MET A 1 90.83 11.57 -12.33
N THR A 2 89.69 10.88 -12.61
CA THR A 2 88.35 11.45 -12.73
C THR A 2 87.54 11.00 -11.50
N LEU A 3 87.23 11.92 -10.62
CA LEU A 3 86.48 11.68 -9.39
C LEU A 3 84.97 11.51 -9.74
N ALA A 4 84.41 10.38 -9.35
CA ALA A 4 82.97 10.10 -9.47
C ALA A 4 82.18 10.94 -8.43
N PRO A 5 80.94 11.42 -8.75
CA PRO A 5 80.10 12.16 -7.83
C PRO A 5 79.51 11.26 -6.74
N PRO A 6 79.26 11.83 -5.54
CA PRO A 6 78.73 11.10 -4.38
C PRO A 6 77.26 10.69 -4.59
N GLN A 7 76.91 9.45 -4.19
CA GLN A 7 75.58 8.90 -4.19
C GLN A 7 74.70 9.54 -3.10
N PRO A 8 73.41 9.81 -3.36
CA PRO A 8 72.49 10.36 -2.34
C PRO A 8 72.10 9.30 -1.32
N THR A 9 72.20 9.62 -0.04
CA THR A 9 71.76 8.82 1.09
C THR A 9 70.24 8.56 1.08
N PRO A 10 69.77 7.36 1.45
CA PRO A 10 68.36 7.07 1.55
C PRO A 10 67.69 7.88 2.70
N ARG A 11 66.69 8.66 2.34
CA ARG A 11 65.83 9.35 3.35
C ARG A 11 65.06 8.28 4.14
N GLN A 12 65.34 8.18 5.43
CA GLN A 12 64.56 7.42 6.40
C GLN A 12 63.12 7.95 6.41
N GLY A 13 62.18 7.11 5.99
CA GLY A 13 60.74 7.39 6.03
C GLY A 13 60.28 7.59 7.47
N ARG A 14 59.73 8.75 7.77
CA ARG A 14 59.00 9.01 9.02
C ARG A 14 57.86 8.04 9.16
N PRO A 15 57.61 7.42 10.34
CA PRO A 15 56.48 6.55 10.54
C PRO A 15 55.17 7.37 10.42
N VAL A 16 54.34 6.95 9.45
CA VAL A 16 52.98 7.48 9.29
C VAL A 16 52.18 7.07 10.51
N GLY A 17 51.98 8.01 11.44
CA GLY A 17 51.17 7.81 12.62
C GLY A 17 49.75 7.34 12.20
N ARG A 18 49.38 6.10 12.56
CA ARG A 18 48.02 5.62 12.49
C ARG A 18 47.12 6.53 13.30
N ARG A 19 46.36 7.40 12.62
CA ARG A 19 45.27 8.15 13.28
C ARG A 19 44.31 7.13 13.88
N PRO A 20 43.95 7.21 15.17
CA PRO A 20 42.99 6.32 15.77
C PRO A 20 41.68 6.49 15.00
N ALA A 21 41.09 5.35 14.59
CA ALA A 21 39.77 5.31 13.94
C ALA A 21 38.77 6.03 14.88
N ARG A 22 38.34 7.21 14.45
CA ARG A 22 37.28 7.96 15.13
C ARG A 22 36.08 7.04 15.20
N ARG A 23 35.80 6.47 16.38
CA ARG A 23 34.55 5.76 16.64
C ARG A 23 33.43 6.76 16.30
N VAL A 24 32.83 6.54 15.14
CA VAL A 24 31.56 7.18 14.81
C VAL A 24 30.55 6.55 15.78
N THR A 25 30.39 7.16 16.95
CA THR A 25 29.24 6.88 17.81
C THR A 25 28.04 7.30 16.98
N ASP A 26 27.36 6.30 16.42
CA ASP A 26 26.08 6.45 15.75
C ASP A 26 25.06 6.94 16.81
N ARG A 27 25.17 8.21 17.17
CA ARG A 27 24.09 8.93 17.87
C ARG A 27 22.98 9.10 16.84
N ARG A 28 22.23 8.03 16.61
CA ARG A 28 20.91 8.16 16.04
C ARG A 28 20.14 9.07 16.98
N SER A 29 20.08 10.34 16.63
CA SER A 29 19.15 11.27 17.28
C SER A 29 17.80 10.57 17.30
N PRO A 30 17.14 10.38 18.46
CA PRO A 30 15.81 9.83 18.49
C PRO A 30 14.97 10.75 17.60
N GLY A 31 14.50 10.22 16.45
CA GLY A 31 13.64 10.98 15.55
C GLY A 31 12.48 11.57 16.36
N PRO A 32 11.87 12.66 15.89
CA PRO A 32 10.80 13.33 16.61
C PRO A 32 9.79 12.27 17.07
N ARG A 33 9.63 12.12 18.39
CA ARG A 33 8.64 11.22 19.00
C ARG A 33 7.28 11.72 18.54
N ILE A 34 6.65 11.00 17.63
CA ILE A 34 5.26 11.25 17.24
C ILE A 34 4.44 11.01 18.49
N PRO A 35 3.62 11.97 18.95
CA PRO A 35 2.77 11.77 20.13
C PRO A 35 1.94 10.50 19.91
N GLU A 36 2.17 9.49 20.73
CA GLU A 36 1.39 8.26 20.65
C GLU A 36 -0.04 8.58 21.09
N MET A 37 -0.98 8.43 20.17
CA MET A 37 -2.39 8.54 20.52
C MET A 37 -2.72 7.47 21.54
N GLY A 38 -3.36 7.84 22.66
CA GLY A 38 -3.85 6.89 23.66
C GLY A 38 -4.71 5.80 23.01
N VAL A 39 -4.65 4.59 23.54
CA VAL A 39 -5.36 3.41 22.99
C VAL A 39 -6.86 3.69 22.85
N THR A 40 -7.49 4.31 23.84
CA THR A 40 -8.92 4.68 23.83
C THR A 40 -9.25 5.60 22.65
N ARG A 41 -8.44 6.65 22.43
CA ARG A 41 -8.65 7.58 21.30
C ARG A 41 -8.54 6.85 19.97
N ARG A 42 -7.55 5.95 19.82
CA ARG A 42 -7.39 5.15 18.60
C ARG A 42 -8.60 4.25 18.35
N ALA A 43 -9.11 3.58 19.39
CA ALA A 43 -10.27 2.72 19.29
C ALA A 43 -11.54 3.52 18.90
N VAL A 44 -11.81 4.63 19.58
CA VAL A 44 -12.95 5.49 19.27
C VAL A 44 -12.85 6.06 17.86
N GLN A 45 -11.69 6.59 17.48
CA GLN A 45 -11.48 7.13 16.12
C GLN A 45 -11.65 6.06 15.04
N LEU A 46 -11.18 4.82 15.29
CA LEU A 46 -11.37 3.68 14.39
C LEU A 46 -12.87 3.40 14.21
N LEU A 47 -13.60 3.22 15.32
CA LEU A 47 -15.03 2.87 15.28
C LEU A 47 -15.86 3.97 14.63
N LEU A 48 -15.64 5.24 14.97
CA LEU A 48 -16.32 6.37 14.34
C LEU A 48 -16.00 6.48 12.85
N GLY A 49 -14.74 6.24 12.47
CA GLY A 49 -14.32 6.20 11.07
C GLY A 49 -15.03 5.08 10.29
N LEU A 50 -15.11 3.89 10.86
CA LEU A 50 -15.79 2.75 10.21
C LEU A 50 -17.31 2.92 10.17
N ALA A 51 -17.91 3.49 11.20
CA ALA A 51 -19.34 3.82 11.20
C ALA A 51 -19.66 4.90 10.15
N GLY A 52 -18.85 5.97 10.08
CA GLY A 52 -18.98 6.99 9.05
C GLY A 52 -18.78 6.41 7.63
N TYR A 53 -17.89 5.42 7.49
CA TYR A 53 -17.72 4.70 6.23
C TYR A 53 -19.00 3.95 5.83
N ALA A 54 -19.61 3.17 6.74
CA ALA A 54 -20.87 2.47 6.48
C ALA A 54 -22.02 3.43 6.16
N ALA A 55 -22.13 4.54 6.90
CA ALA A 55 -23.12 5.59 6.62
C ALA A 55 -22.93 6.21 5.22
N SER A 56 -21.68 6.48 4.83
CA SER A 56 -21.38 7.02 3.49
C SER A 56 -21.75 6.06 2.36
N MET A 57 -21.53 4.74 2.56
CA MET A 57 -21.99 3.72 1.62
C MET A 57 -23.52 3.77 1.47
N ALA A 58 -24.24 3.80 2.59
CA ALA A 58 -25.69 3.87 2.60
C ALA A 58 -26.22 5.10 1.88
N MET A 59 -25.61 6.28 2.08
CA MET A 59 -26.00 7.52 1.39
C MET A 59 -25.89 7.38 -0.14
N VAL A 60 -24.77 6.88 -0.64
CA VAL A 60 -24.54 6.73 -2.09
C VAL A 60 -25.48 5.66 -2.68
N VAL A 61 -25.73 4.58 -1.97
CA VAL A 61 -26.67 3.53 -2.40
C VAL A 61 -28.10 4.06 -2.46
N GLN A 62 -28.53 4.79 -1.42
CA GLN A 62 -29.88 5.37 -1.33
C GLN A 62 -30.15 6.43 -2.41
N ALA A 63 -29.12 7.13 -2.87
CA ALA A 63 -29.26 8.06 -3.98
C ALA A 63 -29.78 7.42 -5.28
N GLY A 64 -29.60 6.09 -5.45
CA GLY A 64 -30.10 5.35 -6.59
C GLY A 64 -29.42 5.67 -7.94
N GLN A 65 -28.35 6.47 -7.94
CA GLN A 65 -27.67 6.98 -9.12
C GLN A 65 -26.37 6.23 -9.46
N GLY A 66 -26.27 4.99 -9.01
CA GLY A 66 -25.06 4.17 -9.00
C GLY A 66 -24.53 4.01 -7.58
N ALA A 67 -23.46 3.24 -7.40
CA ALA A 67 -22.85 2.97 -6.11
C ALA A 67 -21.32 3.11 -6.19
N MET A 68 -20.65 3.08 -5.03
CA MET A 68 -19.20 2.98 -5.01
C MET A 68 -18.77 1.71 -5.76
N PRO A 69 -17.58 1.67 -6.42
CA PRO A 69 -17.17 0.52 -7.25
C PRO A 69 -17.37 -0.85 -6.59
N TRP A 70 -16.97 -1.00 -5.34
CA TRP A 70 -17.18 -2.23 -4.58
C TRP A 70 -18.63 -2.48 -4.19
N ASP A 71 -19.42 -1.42 -4.01
CA ASP A 71 -20.83 -1.54 -3.65
C ASP A 71 -21.68 -1.93 -4.85
N VAL A 72 -21.24 -1.61 -6.08
CA VAL A 72 -21.82 -2.19 -7.29
C VAL A 72 -21.71 -3.72 -7.27
N LEU A 73 -20.53 -4.26 -6.86
CA LEU A 73 -20.37 -5.70 -6.65
C LEU A 73 -21.27 -6.23 -5.54
N HIS A 74 -21.31 -5.55 -4.37
CA HIS A 74 -22.16 -6.00 -3.26
C HIS A 74 -23.64 -6.00 -3.63
N GLN A 75 -24.14 -4.98 -4.33
CA GLN A 75 -25.50 -4.94 -4.86
C GLN A 75 -25.78 -6.09 -5.82
N GLY A 76 -24.81 -6.38 -6.72
CA GLY A 76 -24.93 -7.49 -7.63
C GLY A 76 -25.05 -8.83 -6.90
N VAL A 77 -24.21 -9.06 -5.88
CA VAL A 77 -24.29 -10.26 -5.03
C VAL A 77 -25.64 -10.32 -4.30
N VAL A 78 -26.10 -9.24 -3.70
CA VAL A 78 -27.43 -9.17 -3.04
C VAL A 78 -28.54 -9.60 -4.00
N ARG A 79 -28.55 -9.08 -5.23
CA ARG A 79 -29.56 -9.42 -6.24
C ARG A 79 -29.47 -10.86 -6.70
N ALA A 80 -28.27 -11.38 -6.86
CA ALA A 80 -28.06 -12.75 -7.34
C ALA A 80 -28.34 -13.82 -6.26
N THR A 81 -28.19 -13.49 -4.96
CA THR A 81 -28.23 -14.47 -3.86
C THR A 81 -29.36 -14.23 -2.86
N ALA A 82 -30.05 -13.08 -2.92
CA ALA A 82 -31.00 -12.59 -1.92
C ALA A 82 -30.40 -12.43 -0.50
N TRP A 83 -29.05 -12.37 -0.37
CA TRP A 83 -28.41 -12.11 0.90
C TRP A 83 -28.63 -10.67 1.37
N SER A 84 -28.49 -10.42 2.66
CA SER A 84 -28.46 -9.04 3.16
C SER A 84 -27.19 -8.32 2.65
N PHE A 85 -27.24 -7.00 2.53
CA PHE A 85 -26.10 -6.20 2.08
C PHE A 85 -24.88 -6.39 2.99
N GLY A 86 -25.09 -6.51 4.32
CA GLY A 86 -24.02 -6.77 5.27
C GLY A 86 -23.33 -8.12 5.05
N VAL A 87 -24.11 -9.18 4.73
CA VAL A 87 -23.55 -10.50 4.38
C VAL A 87 -22.74 -10.42 3.09
N ALA A 88 -23.23 -9.74 2.06
CA ALA A 88 -22.49 -9.53 0.81
C ALA A 88 -21.14 -8.82 1.05
N VAL A 89 -21.13 -7.76 1.87
CA VAL A 89 -19.90 -7.05 2.28
C VAL A 89 -18.95 -7.98 3.05
N LEU A 90 -19.48 -8.77 3.99
CA LEU A 90 -18.70 -9.71 4.79
C LEU A 90 -18.01 -10.75 3.92
N VAL A 91 -18.79 -11.43 3.07
CA VAL A 91 -18.27 -12.48 2.19
C VAL A 91 -17.24 -11.94 1.21
N ALA A 92 -17.52 -10.80 0.55
CA ALA A 92 -16.56 -10.16 -0.33
C ALA A 92 -15.25 -9.80 0.41
N SER A 93 -15.36 -9.27 1.64
CA SER A 93 -14.19 -8.93 2.46
C SER A 93 -13.38 -10.17 2.85
N ILE A 94 -14.03 -11.29 3.18
CA ILE A 94 -13.36 -12.57 3.48
C ILE A 94 -12.64 -13.10 2.23
N LEU A 95 -13.25 -13.04 1.06
CA LEU A 95 -12.60 -13.45 -0.20
C LEU A 95 -11.37 -12.58 -0.51
N VAL A 96 -11.48 -11.28 -0.29
CA VAL A 96 -10.34 -10.36 -0.42
C VAL A 96 -9.23 -10.71 0.57
N LEU A 97 -9.57 -11.01 1.82
CA LEU A 97 -8.58 -11.44 2.82
C LEU A 97 -7.96 -12.80 2.47
N ALA A 98 -8.72 -13.72 1.89
CA ALA A 98 -8.17 -14.97 1.37
C ALA A 98 -7.13 -14.73 0.27
N ALA A 99 -7.36 -13.74 -0.60
CA ALA A 99 -6.38 -13.32 -1.60
C ALA A 99 -5.09 -12.71 -0.99
N TRP A 100 -5.11 -12.26 0.28
CA TRP A 100 -3.90 -11.80 0.97
C TRP A 100 -2.91 -12.94 1.27
N VAL A 101 -3.40 -14.18 1.42
CA VAL A 101 -2.54 -15.34 1.72
C VAL A 101 -1.44 -15.50 0.65
N PRO A 102 -1.77 -15.64 -0.65
CA PRO A 102 -0.74 -15.69 -1.69
C PRO A 102 0.03 -14.39 -1.84
N LEU A 103 -0.55 -13.23 -1.48
CA LEU A 103 0.13 -11.93 -1.49
C LEU A 103 1.02 -11.70 -0.25
N ARG A 104 1.03 -12.64 0.72
CA ARG A 104 1.80 -12.57 1.97
C ARG A 104 1.53 -11.30 2.78
N GLN A 105 0.31 -10.76 2.70
CA GLN A 105 -0.13 -9.65 3.52
C GLN A 105 -0.61 -10.16 4.88
N ARG A 106 -0.40 -9.37 5.95
CA ARG A 106 -0.83 -9.75 7.30
C ARG A 106 -1.97 -8.83 7.76
N PRO A 107 -3.16 -9.37 8.09
CA PRO A 107 -4.24 -8.57 8.61
C PRO A 107 -3.89 -8.02 10.01
N GLY A 108 -4.17 -6.74 10.23
CA GLY A 108 -4.09 -6.11 11.53
C GLY A 108 -5.44 -6.08 12.25
N ILE A 109 -5.44 -5.62 13.51
CA ILE A 109 -6.67 -5.45 14.29
C ILE A 109 -7.66 -4.51 13.56
N GLY A 110 -7.15 -3.43 12.95
CA GLY A 110 -7.97 -2.51 12.16
C GLY A 110 -8.58 -3.16 10.92
N THR A 111 -7.89 -4.14 10.31
CA THR A 111 -8.41 -4.90 9.17
C THR A 111 -9.61 -5.75 9.59
N VAL A 112 -9.50 -6.46 10.71
CA VAL A 112 -10.59 -7.27 11.25
C VAL A 112 -11.77 -6.38 11.68
N ALA A 113 -11.49 -5.28 12.38
CA ALA A 113 -12.51 -4.30 12.76
C ALA A 113 -13.23 -3.72 11.53
N ASN A 114 -12.50 -3.40 10.46
CA ASN A 114 -13.08 -2.92 9.21
C ASN A 114 -14.11 -3.92 8.64
N VAL A 115 -13.75 -5.18 8.54
CA VAL A 115 -14.65 -6.24 8.03
C VAL A 115 -15.89 -6.35 8.91
N VAL A 116 -15.71 -6.51 10.22
CA VAL A 116 -16.82 -6.76 11.15
C VAL A 116 -17.73 -5.55 11.28
N VAL A 117 -17.17 -4.36 11.53
CA VAL A 117 -17.96 -3.16 11.81
C VAL A 117 -18.72 -2.69 10.57
N ILE A 118 -18.07 -2.64 9.40
CA ILE A 118 -18.77 -2.19 8.18
C ILE A 118 -19.87 -3.19 7.81
N SER A 119 -19.62 -4.50 7.85
CA SER A 119 -20.62 -5.51 7.54
C SER A 119 -21.82 -5.48 8.50
N ALA A 120 -21.57 -5.22 9.78
CA ALA A 120 -22.64 -5.10 10.78
C ALA A 120 -23.45 -3.81 10.66
N LEU A 121 -22.78 -2.69 10.33
CA LEU A 121 -23.43 -1.38 10.35
C LEU A 121 -24.08 -0.97 9.03
N ILE A 122 -23.71 -1.57 7.90
CA ILE A 122 -24.25 -1.17 6.59
C ILE A 122 -25.78 -1.38 6.50
N GLY A 123 -26.30 -2.49 7.01
CA GLY A 123 -27.74 -2.75 7.05
C GLY A 123 -28.52 -1.68 7.84
N PRO A 124 -28.21 -1.48 9.13
CA PRO A 124 -28.79 -0.38 9.93
C PRO A 124 -28.61 1.00 9.29
N ALA A 125 -27.45 1.28 8.65
CA ALA A 125 -27.22 2.56 7.98
C ALA A 125 -28.12 2.75 6.76
N LEU A 126 -28.35 1.71 5.96
CA LEU A 126 -29.28 1.74 4.84
C LEU A 126 -30.70 2.07 5.33
N VAL A 127 -31.17 1.38 6.37
CA VAL A 127 -32.50 1.65 6.97
C VAL A 127 -32.60 3.07 7.52
N ALA A 128 -31.55 3.58 8.15
CA ALA A 128 -31.52 4.93 8.69
C ALA A 128 -31.59 5.99 7.59
N VAL A 129 -30.80 5.84 6.53
CA VAL A 129 -30.80 6.79 5.40
C VAL A 129 -32.10 6.71 4.60
N ASP A 130 -32.68 5.53 4.41
CA ASP A 130 -33.95 5.32 3.76
C ASP A 130 -35.09 6.06 4.50
N ARG A 131 -35.12 5.96 5.85
CA ARG A 131 -36.10 6.70 6.66
C ARG A 131 -35.96 8.21 6.56
N LEU A 132 -34.74 8.72 6.38
CA LEU A 132 -34.47 10.16 6.24
C LEU A 132 -34.77 10.69 4.84
N ALA A 133 -34.61 9.84 3.82
CA ALA A 133 -34.85 10.19 2.42
C ALA A 133 -35.38 8.96 1.66
N PRO A 134 -36.65 8.57 1.86
CA PRO A 134 -37.21 7.34 1.30
C PRO A 134 -37.27 7.38 -0.24
N GLU A 135 -37.65 8.51 -0.81
CA GLU A 135 -37.69 8.72 -2.27
C GLU A 135 -37.00 10.05 -2.61
N PRO A 136 -35.64 10.04 -2.66
CA PRO A 136 -34.93 11.30 -2.81
C PRO A 136 -35.14 11.90 -4.20
N GLY A 137 -35.70 13.12 -4.24
CA GLY A 137 -35.75 13.92 -5.46
C GLY A 137 -34.33 14.29 -5.94
N ARG A 138 -34.19 14.81 -7.16
CA ARG A 138 -32.91 15.07 -7.81
C ARG A 138 -31.91 15.84 -6.96
N ALA A 139 -32.35 16.88 -6.25
CA ALA A 139 -31.46 17.64 -5.37
C ALA A 139 -30.96 16.79 -4.19
N ALA A 140 -31.85 16.02 -3.55
CA ALA A 140 -31.48 15.11 -2.47
C ALA A 140 -30.54 14.00 -2.94
N GLN A 141 -30.73 13.45 -4.15
CA GLN A 141 -29.83 12.48 -4.74
C GLN A 141 -28.40 13.03 -4.88
N VAL A 142 -28.26 14.25 -5.42
CA VAL A 142 -26.94 14.91 -5.54
C VAL A 142 -26.34 15.16 -4.16
N LEU A 143 -27.12 15.64 -3.18
CA LEU A 143 -26.62 15.85 -1.82
C LEU A 143 -26.18 14.54 -1.14
N LEU A 144 -26.93 13.46 -1.33
CA LEU A 144 -26.56 12.14 -0.81
C LEU A 144 -25.25 11.62 -1.46
N VAL A 145 -25.09 11.78 -2.77
CA VAL A 145 -23.86 11.36 -3.47
C VAL A 145 -22.68 12.20 -3.00
N VAL A 146 -22.78 13.52 -3.06
CA VAL A 146 -21.68 14.43 -2.67
C VAL A 146 -21.36 14.28 -1.19
N GLY A 147 -22.36 14.30 -0.33
CA GLY A 147 -22.22 14.08 1.11
C GLY A 147 -21.61 12.72 1.43
N GLY A 148 -22.06 11.67 0.73
CA GLY A 148 -21.50 10.32 0.85
C GLY A 148 -20.02 10.27 0.45
N ILE A 149 -19.63 10.90 -0.66
CA ILE A 149 -18.22 10.95 -1.09
C ILE A 149 -17.36 11.69 -0.06
N VAL A 150 -17.83 12.85 0.42
CA VAL A 150 -17.10 13.64 1.42
C VAL A 150 -16.99 12.86 2.74
N LEU A 151 -18.08 12.30 3.24
CA LEU A 151 -18.09 11.51 4.47
C LEU A 151 -17.19 10.29 4.33
N ASN A 152 -17.20 9.60 3.17
CA ASN A 152 -16.34 8.45 2.91
C ASN A 152 -14.85 8.83 2.96
N GLY A 153 -14.48 9.95 2.34
CA GLY A 153 -13.10 10.43 2.34
C GLY A 153 -12.60 10.78 3.74
N VAL A 154 -13.42 11.49 4.54
CA VAL A 154 -13.12 11.83 5.94
C VAL A 154 -13.04 10.56 6.81
N ALA A 155 -14.00 9.66 6.68
CA ALA A 155 -14.07 8.40 7.40
C ALA A 155 -12.83 7.52 7.09
N THR A 156 -12.44 7.46 5.81
CA THR A 156 -11.24 6.77 5.37
C THR A 156 -9.98 7.36 6.01
N ALA A 157 -9.80 8.68 5.98
CA ALA A 157 -8.68 9.35 6.64
C ALA A 157 -8.66 9.06 8.15
N ALA A 158 -9.83 9.04 8.79
CA ALA A 158 -9.96 8.78 10.23
C ALA A 158 -9.53 7.35 10.59
N TYR A 159 -10.09 6.31 9.93
CA TYR A 159 -9.75 4.93 10.30
C TYR A 159 -8.34 4.52 9.88
N VAL A 160 -7.86 4.99 8.73
CA VAL A 160 -6.48 4.74 8.29
C VAL A 160 -5.48 5.47 9.19
N GLY A 161 -5.83 6.68 9.65
CA GLY A 161 -4.99 7.51 10.51
C GLY A 161 -4.62 6.87 11.84
N VAL A 162 -5.40 5.93 12.37
CA VAL A 162 -5.09 5.20 13.61
C VAL A 162 -4.02 4.13 13.46
N ARG A 163 -3.61 3.75 12.25
CA ARG A 163 -2.53 2.78 11.96
C ARG A 163 -2.71 1.40 12.63
N LEU A 164 -3.91 0.91 12.73
CA LEU A 164 -4.20 -0.43 13.28
C LEU A 164 -4.27 -1.53 12.22
N GLY A 165 -4.00 -1.18 10.98
CA GLY A 165 -4.00 -2.05 9.81
C GLY A 165 -4.79 -1.44 8.65
N PRO A 166 -4.43 -1.76 7.39
CA PRO A 166 -5.17 -1.31 6.22
C PRO A 166 -6.51 -2.04 6.13
N GLY A 167 -7.49 -1.43 5.44
CA GLY A 167 -8.70 -2.14 5.06
C GLY A 167 -8.41 -3.32 4.12
N PRO A 168 -9.33 -4.31 3.99
CA PRO A 168 -9.12 -5.47 3.13
C PRO A 168 -8.73 -5.09 1.69
N ARG A 169 -9.42 -4.09 1.13
CA ARG A 169 -9.21 -3.59 -0.24
C ARG A 169 -7.86 -2.90 -0.41
N ASP A 170 -7.43 -2.14 0.60
CA ASP A 170 -6.15 -1.42 0.58
C ASP A 170 -4.97 -2.37 0.63
N GLY A 171 -5.09 -3.45 1.43
CA GLY A 171 -4.06 -4.49 1.48
C GLY A 171 -4.01 -5.34 0.21
N LEU A 172 -5.14 -5.60 -0.45
CA LEU A 172 -5.17 -6.21 -1.79
C LEU A 172 -4.41 -5.34 -2.79
N LEU A 173 -4.70 -4.03 -2.81
CA LEU A 173 -4.02 -3.07 -3.67
C LEU A 173 -2.51 -3.06 -3.42
N THR A 174 -2.09 -2.90 -2.17
CA THR A 174 -0.66 -2.85 -1.83
C THR A 174 0.06 -4.16 -2.11
N GLY A 175 -0.59 -5.29 -1.86
CA GLY A 175 -0.07 -6.63 -2.16
C GLY A 175 0.14 -6.86 -3.66
N LEU A 176 -0.83 -6.48 -4.47
CA LEU A 176 -0.73 -6.58 -5.94
C LEU A 176 0.35 -5.66 -6.50
N VAL A 177 0.42 -4.39 -6.04
CA VAL A 177 1.49 -3.46 -6.43
C VAL A 177 2.86 -4.02 -6.11
N ALA A 178 3.04 -4.57 -4.90
CA ALA A 178 4.31 -5.17 -4.49
C ALA A 178 4.69 -6.39 -5.35
N ARG A 179 3.72 -7.17 -5.79
CA ARG A 179 3.96 -8.40 -6.57
C ARG A 179 4.14 -8.15 -8.05
N THR A 180 3.39 -7.22 -8.63
CA THR A 180 3.41 -6.95 -10.08
C THR A 180 4.42 -5.87 -10.47
N GLY A 181 4.79 -4.97 -9.54
CA GLY A 181 5.58 -3.79 -9.85
C GLY A 181 4.82 -2.69 -10.62
N TRP A 182 3.52 -2.89 -10.86
CA TRP A 182 2.69 -1.92 -11.56
C TRP A 182 2.46 -0.67 -10.71
N SER A 183 2.07 0.43 -11.37
CA SER A 183 1.74 1.66 -10.66
C SER A 183 0.49 1.48 -9.77
N VAL A 184 0.46 2.14 -8.62
CA VAL A 184 -0.70 2.14 -7.71
C VAL A 184 -1.98 2.51 -8.45
N ARG A 185 -1.91 3.48 -9.38
CA ARG A 185 -3.08 3.90 -10.17
C ARG A 185 -3.59 2.78 -11.08
N ALA A 186 -2.69 2.12 -11.81
CA ALA A 186 -3.08 1.04 -12.72
C ALA A 186 -3.71 -0.13 -11.97
N VAL A 187 -3.12 -0.57 -10.85
CA VAL A 187 -3.66 -1.66 -10.03
C VAL A 187 -4.99 -1.26 -9.42
N LYS A 188 -5.11 -0.05 -8.86
CA LYS A 188 -6.37 0.44 -8.29
C LYS A 188 -7.48 0.48 -9.34
N THR A 189 -7.23 1.11 -10.49
CA THR A 189 -8.21 1.19 -11.58
C THR A 189 -8.58 -0.20 -12.09
N GLY A 190 -7.61 -1.10 -12.25
CA GLY A 190 -7.88 -2.49 -12.66
C GLY A 190 -8.80 -3.23 -11.70
N ILE A 191 -8.56 -3.12 -10.38
CA ILE A 191 -9.43 -3.71 -9.36
C ILE A 191 -10.83 -3.09 -9.44
N GLU A 192 -10.94 -1.75 -9.49
CA GLU A 192 -12.22 -1.06 -9.51
C GLU A 192 -13.04 -1.38 -10.77
N VAL A 193 -12.41 -1.45 -11.93
CA VAL A 193 -13.06 -1.88 -13.17
C VAL A 193 -13.53 -3.33 -13.07
N ALA A 194 -12.69 -4.24 -12.56
CA ALA A 194 -13.06 -5.64 -12.42
C ALA A 194 -14.27 -5.84 -11.50
N VAL A 195 -14.29 -5.20 -10.33
CA VAL A 195 -15.41 -5.32 -9.39
C VAL A 195 -16.70 -4.67 -9.93
N VAL A 196 -16.58 -3.56 -10.67
CA VAL A 196 -17.74 -2.92 -11.32
C VAL A 196 -18.30 -3.82 -12.41
N VAL A 197 -17.46 -4.35 -13.29
CA VAL A 197 -17.91 -5.24 -14.36
C VAL A 197 -18.62 -6.48 -13.79
N VAL A 198 -18.00 -7.15 -12.82
CA VAL A 198 -18.64 -8.31 -12.17
C VAL A 198 -19.93 -7.90 -11.47
N GLY A 199 -19.93 -6.78 -10.76
CA GLY A 199 -21.12 -6.28 -10.07
C GLY A 199 -22.27 -5.97 -11.02
N VAL A 200 -22.01 -5.30 -12.14
CA VAL A 200 -23.02 -5.02 -13.18
C VAL A 200 -23.57 -6.30 -13.80
N LEU A 201 -22.71 -7.27 -14.12
CA LEU A 201 -23.13 -8.58 -14.65
C LEU A 201 -24.05 -9.34 -13.67
N LEU A 202 -23.87 -9.12 -12.37
CA LEU A 202 -24.75 -9.67 -11.32
C LEU A 202 -25.97 -8.78 -11.03
N GLY A 203 -26.16 -7.68 -11.78
CA GLY A 203 -27.29 -6.75 -11.63
C GLY A 203 -27.05 -5.56 -10.72
N GLY A 204 -25.82 -5.29 -10.30
CA GLY A 204 -25.46 -4.09 -9.52
C GLY A 204 -25.66 -2.80 -10.31
N THR A 205 -25.93 -1.70 -9.62
CA THR A 205 -26.27 -0.42 -10.23
C THR A 205 -25.02 0.42 -10.49
N PHE A 206 -24.70 0.63 -11.76
CA PHE A 206 -23.68 1.56 -12.23
C PHE A 206 -24.35 2.87 -12.70
N GLY A 207 -23.73 4.01 -12.37
CA GLY A 207 -24.24 5.30 -12.81
C GLY A 207 -23.25 6.44 -12.59
N TRP A 208 -23.72 7.68 -12.73
CA TRP A 208 -22.86 8.86 -12.58
C TRP A 208 -22.25 8.97 -11.18
N ALA A 209 -22.96 8.50 -10.13
CA ALA A 209 -22.44 8.49 -8.77
C ALA A 209 -21.19 7.58 -8.63
N THR A 210 -21.12 6.48 -9.39
CA THR A 210 -19.94 5.59 -9.42
C THR A 210 -18.73 6.33 -9.97
N ILE A 211 -18.92 7.08 -11.06
CA ILE A 211 -17.84 7.86 -11.69
C ILE A 211 -17.43 9.03 -10.77
N ALA A 212 -18.42 9.75 -10.22
CA ALA A 212 -18.17 10.84 -9.29
C ALA A 212 -17.38 10.39 -8.06
N TYR A 213 -17.72 9.22 -7.50
CA TYR A 213 -16.98 8.63 -6.39
C TYR A 213 -15.55 8.27 -6.79
N ALA A 214 -15.34 7.58 -7.90
CA ALA A 214 -14.01 7.16 -8.36
C ALA A 214 -13.05 8.34 -8.55
N LEU A 215 -13.58 9.48 -9.02
CA LEU A 215 -12.80 10.71 -9.23
C LEU A 215 -12.68 11.57 -7.96
N GLY A 216 -13.72 11.62 -7.14
CA GLY A 216 -13.85 12.57 -6.03
C GLY A 216 -13.25 12.07 -4.72
N VAL A 217 -13.32 10.75 -4.41
CA VAL A 217 -12.89 10.23 -3.10
C VAL A 217 -11.39 10.46 -2.84
N GLY A 218 -10.55 10.33 -3.85
CA GLY A 218 -9.10 10.51 -3.72
C GLY A 218 -8.70 11.90 -3.23
N PRO A 219 -9.11 12.99 -3.89
CA PRO A 219 -8.90 14.36 -3.44
C PRO A 219 -9.44 14.62 -2.03
N VAL A 220 -10.65 14.12 -1.70
CA VAL A 220 -11.24 14.30 -0.36
C VAL A 220 -10.41 13.60 0.72
N VAL A 221 -9.98 12.35 0.50
CA VAL A 221 -9.10 11.64 1.43
C VAL A 221 -7.80 12.41 1.63
N GLN A 222 -7.20 12.94 0.57
CA GLN A 222 -5.95 13.73 0.66
C GLN A 222 -6.15 15.02 1.44
N ALA A 223 -7.27 15.72 1.24
CA ALA A 223 -7.61 16.92 2.00
C ALA A 223 -7.83 16.60 3.48
N ALA A 224 -8.63 15.58 3.78
CA ALA A 224 -8.89 15.12 5.15
C ALA A 224 -7.62 14.63 5.86
N ALA A 225 -6.72 13.97 5.16
CA ALA A 225 -5.44 13.50 5.70
C ALA A 225 -4.50 14.63 6.12
N ARG A 226 -4.68 15.86 5.63
CA ARG A 226 -3.93 17.04 6.08
C ARG A 226 -4.41 17.57 7.43
N TRP A 227 -5.59 17.17 7.86
CA TRP A 227 -6.15 17.57 9.13
C TRP A 227 -5.51 16.79 10.28
N ARG A 228 -4.58 17.44 10.98
CA ARG A 228 -3.74 16.83 12.04
C ARG A 228 -4.50 16.08 13.15
N PRO A 229 -5.71 16.47 13.57
CA PRO A 229 -6.48 15.70 14.54
C PRO A 229 -6.86 14.30 14.06
N LEU A 230 -7.08 14.11 12.75
CA LEU A 230 -7.43 12.80 12.17
C LEU A 230 -6.19 11.96 11.83
N VAL A 231 -5.12 12.62 11.39
CA VAL A 231 -3.91 11.92 10.94
C VAL A 231 -2.70 12.50 11.66
N PRO A 232 -2.04 11.77 12.57
CA PRO A 232 -0.85 12.24 13.27
C PRO A 232 0.26 12.65 12.29
N ALA A 233 0.98 13.72 12.64
CA ALA A 233 2.11 14.20 11.87
C ALA A 233 3.13 13.07 11.61
N GLY A 234 3.43 12.80 10.36
CA GLY A 234 4.33 11.71 9.93
C GLY A 234 3.73 10.79 8.86
N LEU A 235 2.40 10.79 8.66
CA LEU A 235 1.76 10.11 7.52
C LEU A 235 1.73 10.97 6.25
N THR A 236 1.83 12.28 6.41
CA THR A 236 1.85 13.25 5.31
C THR A 236 3.24 13.54 4.79
N THR A 237 4.29 12.94 5.38
CA THR A 237 5.62 13.08 4.82
C THR A 237 5.62 12.32 3.48
N PRO A 238 5.79 13.00 2.35
CA PRO A 238 6.05 12.32 1.08
C PRO A 238 7.20 11.35 1.33
N ALA A 239 7.08 10.12 0.82
CA ALA A 239 8.24 9.22 0.84
C ALA A 239 9.43 10.04 0.33
N PRO A 240 10.58 10.02 1.03
CA PRO A 240 11.75 10.76 0.58
C PRO A 240 11.92 10.45 -0.91
N PRO A 241 12.14 11.45 -1.76
CA PRO A 241 12.30 11.22 -3.19
C PRO A 241 13.29 10.06 -3.27
N ARG A 242 12.86 8.96 -3.87
CA ARG A 242 13.74 7.81 -4.11
C ARG A 242 14.99 8.45 -4.65
N ALA A 243 16.08 8.33 -3.90
CA ALA A 243 17.35 8.94 -4.29
C ALA A 243 17.53 8.57 -5.75
N ARG A 244 17.29 9.54 -6.64
CA ARG A 244 17.52 9.40 -8.08
C ARG A 244 18.94 8.93 -8.14
N GLY A 245 19.11 7.62 -8.43
CA GLY A 245 20.37 7.00 -8.68
C GLY A 245 21.50 7.69 -7.90
N ARG A 246 21.82 7.22 -6.67
CA ARG A 246 23.23 7.15 -6.39
C ARG A 246 23.78 6.49 -7.65
N ARG A 247 24.36 7.28 -8.54
CA ARG A 247 25.29 6.75 -9.54
C ARG A 247 26.08 5.75 -8.73
N ARG A 248 25.88 4.44 -8.99
CA ARG A 248 26.75 3.42 -8.41
C ARG A 248 28.13 4.02 -8.57
N ALA A 249 28.78 4.31 -7.45
CA ALA A 249 30.20 4.58 -7.51
C ALA A 249 30.74 3.47 -8.43
N PRO A 250 31.56 3.79 -9.43
CA PRO A 250 32.05 2.77 -10.33
C PRO A 250 32.54 1.63 -9.45
N GLU A 251 31.94 0.47 -9.65
CA GLU A 251 32.27 -0.74 -8.91
C GLU A 251 33.79 -0.86 -9.04
N PRO A 252 34.56 -0.97 -7.94
CA PRO A 252 36.01 -1.06 -8.05
C PRO A 252 36.27 -2.17 -9.07
N ALA A 253 36.93 -1.82 -10.16
CA ALA A 253 37.22 -2.75 -11.25
C ALA A 253 37.76 -4.01 -10.60
N LEU A 254 37.02 -5.11 -10.75
CA LEU A 254 37.50 -6.42 -10.30
C LEU A 254 38.89 -6.57 -10.88
N PRO A 255 39.94 -6.91 -10.09
CA PRO A 255 41.27 -7.12 -10.61
C PRO A 255 41.16 -8.10 -11.77
N ALA A 256 41.65 -7.71 -12.93
CA ALA A 256 41.64 -8.55 -14.14
C ALA A 256 42.10 -9.95 -13.76
N ALA A 257 41.21 -10.93 -13.91
CA ALA A 257 41.57 -12.32 -13.56
C ALA A 257 42.83 -12.70 -14.34
N HIS A 258 43.86 -13.10 -13.61
CA HIS A 258 45.11 -13.44 -14.21
C HIS A 258 44.88 -14.52 -15.28
N PRO A 259 45.42 -14.39 -16.51
CA PRO A 259 45.14 -15.31 -17.63
C PRO A 259 45.27 -16.79 -17.27
N ASP A 260 46.19 -17.12 -16.36
CA ASP A 260 46.40 -18.48 -15.86
C ASP A 260 45.25 -19.02 -14.99
N GLN A 261 44.53 -18.16 -14.26
CA GLN A 261 43.35 -18.59 -13.48
C GLN A 261 42.17 -18.93 -14.38
N VAL A 262 41.98 -18.20 -15.47
CA VAL A 262 40.96 -18.50 -16.47
C VAL A 262 41.26 -19.83 -17.16
N ARG A 263 42.48 -20.04 -17.58
CA ARG A 263 42.91 -21.31 -18.21
C ARG A 263 42.77 -22.52 -17.28
N ARG A 264 43.12 -22.39 -15.99
CA ARG A 264 42.96 -23.48 -14.98
C ARG A 264 41.47 -23.79 -14.72
N ARG A 265 40.57 -22.78 -14.74
CA ARG A 265 39.16 -22.99 -14.56
C ARG A 265 38.50 -23.64 -15.76
N ALA A 266 38.91 -23.26 -16.99
CA ALA A 266 38.45 -23.88 -18.24
C ALA A 266 38.90 -25.34 -18.31
N ALA A 267 40.14 -25.66 -17.93
CA ALA A 267 40.64 -27.01 -17.92
C ALA A 267 39.97 -27.91 -16.86
N ARG A 268 39.51 -27.36 -15.72
CA ARG A 268 38.67 -28.09 -14.75
C ARG A 268 37.30 -28.43 -15.28
N ILE A 269 36.66 -27.47 -15.94
CA ILE A 269 35.33 -27.68 -16.52
C ILE A 269 35.39 -28.70 -17.65
N ALA A 270 36.38 -28.62 -18.52
CA ALA A 270 36.58 -29.59 -19.59
C ALA A 270 36.81 -31.04 -19.07
N ARG A 271 37.57 -31.20 -17.99
CA ARG A 271 37.77 -32.51 -17.34
C ARG A 271 36.47 -33.02 -16.69
N ALA A 272 35.69 -32.17 -16.05
CA ALA A 272 34.43 -32.57 -15.45
C ALA A 272 33.39 -32.98 -16.51
N LEU A 273 33.36 -32.34 -17.67
CA LEU A 273 32.52 -32.73 -18.78
C LEU A 273 32.95 -34.04 -19.46
N ALA A 274 34.26 -34.28 -19.55
CA ALA A 274 34.79 -35.53 -20.11
C ALA A 274 34.49 -36.75 -19.21
N SER A 275 34.53 -36.58 -17.88
CA SER A 275 34.17 -37.66 -16.95
C SER A 275 32.66 -37.98 -16.90
N PHE A 276 31.79 -37.04 -17.31
CA PHE A 276 30.35 -37.27 -17.39
C PHE A 276 29.94 -38.05 -18.65
N GLY A 277 30.76 -37.95 -19.73
CA GLY A 277 30.50 -38.67 -20.99
C GLY A 277 30.93 -40.14 -20.95
N ASP A 278 31.81 -40.52 -20.02
CA ASP A 278 32.36 -41.90 -19.91
C ASP A 278 31.49 -42.81 -18.99
N GLN A 279 30.54 -42.25 -18.23
CA GLN A 279 29.65 -43.02 -17.36
C GLN A 279 28.33 -43.45 -18.05
N HIS A 280 28.11 -43.06 -19.29
CA HIS A 280 26.89 -43.38 -20.05
C HIS A 280 27.18 -44.09 -21.39
N ARG A 281 28.32 -44.79 -21.50
CA ARG A 281 28.56 -45.75 -22.60
C ARG A 281 28.58 -47.17 -22.08
#